data_9b770669222a572b3c839688f96d1512
#
_entry.id   9b770669222a572b3c839688f96d1512
#
_cell.length_a   1.000
_cell.length_b   1.000
_cell.length_c   1.000
_cell.angle_alpha   90.00
_cell.angle_beta   90.00
_cell.angle_gamma   90.00
#
_symmetry.space_group_name_H-M   'P 1'
#
loop_
_entity.id
_entity.type
_entity.pdbx_description
1 polymer ?
#
loop_
_entity_poly.entity_id
_entity_poly.type
_entity_poly.pdbx_seq_one_letter_code
_entity_poly.pdbx_strand_id
1 'polypeptide(L)'
;MMLTQEKTLAEIVRQDFPILHQEVNGHPLVYLDNAATSQKPLAVLNALQDYYRNYNSNVHRGVHALSAKATDTYEAARLKVAQFIKAKSYKEIVYTRNASEAINIVAYSWGLNTLKAGDEIILSVMEHHSNLVPWQMVAQKTGALIKFVELTATQEFDLEQFKTLISDKTKLVSVVHISNTLGCINPIEEITQIAHQYGAKVLIDACQSAPHTALDVQKIDCDWLVASGHKMCAPTGIGFLYGKLEVLEAMPPFFGGGEMIDEVFLDHFTVGELPHKFEAGTPAIGEAIALGAAIDYLTSIGMDKITNYEHELTAYLFERLQEIPELKIYGPQPNAKGEGRAALASFSVDGIHANDLSTLLDDGGVAIRSGHHCTQPLHRYLGLNSTARASLYFYNTKQEIDVFIVALKEAIAFFL
;
A
#
# COMPACT_ATOMS: atom_id res chain seq x y z
N MET A 1 -23.46 26.09 30.12
CA MET A 1 -22.27 25.27 30.10
C MET A 1 -22.05 24.90 28.63
N MET A 2 -21.20 25.63 27.89
CA MET A 2 -20.85 25.25 26.51
C MET A 2 -20.11 23.92 26.60
N LEU A 3 -20.67 22.85 26.07
CA LEU A 3 -19.97 21.62 25.81
C LEU A 3 -18.85 21.98 24.82
N THR A 4 -17.61 21.98 25.26
CA THR A 4 -16.47 22.04 24.35
C THR A 4 -16.54 20.78 23.45
N GLN A 5 -16.93 20.98 22.21
CA GLN A 5 -16.94 19.92 21.21
C GLN A 5 -15.50 19.39 21.11
N GLU A 6 -15.30 18.11 21.39
CA GLU A 6 -13.97 17.49 21.24
C GLU A 6 -13.52 17.63 19.77
N LYS A 7 -12.28 18.05 19.59
CA LYS A 7 -11.70 18.16 18.24
C LYS A 7 -11.60 16.79 17.59
N THR A 8 -11.97 16.72 16.34
CA THR A 8 -11.75 15.52 15.52
C THR A 8 -10.25 15.24 15.32
N LEU A 9 -9.90 14.02 14.92
CA LEU A 9 -8.49 13.68 14.64
C LEU A 9 -7.90 14.61 13.57
N ALA A 10 -8.64 14.87 12.48
CA ALA A 10 -8.17 15.78 11.43
C ALA A 10 -7.91 17.20 11.97
N GLU A 11 -8.78 17.76 12.82
CA GLU A 11 -8.57 19.09 13.41
C GLU A 11 -7.32 19.17 14.30
N ILE A 12 -6.86 18.03 14.82
CA ILE A 12 -5.63 17.95 15.61
C ILE A 12 -4.40 17.89 14.71
N VAL A 13 -4.42 17.03 13.69
CA VAL A 13 -3.20 16.66 12.93
C VAL A 13 -3.01 17.44 11.63
N ARG A 14 -4.07 18.02 11.03
CA ARG A 14 -4.02 18.63 9.70
C ARG A 14 -2.99 19.77 9.58
N GLN A 15 -2.76 20.51 10.66
CA GLN A 15 -1.75 21.57 10.71
C GLN A 15 -0.32 21.07 10.45
N ASP A 16 -0.06 19.76 10.65
CA ASP A 16 1.23 19.14 10.40
C ASP A 16 1.51 18.90 8.91
N PHE A 17 0.50 19.09 8.04
CA PHE A 17 0.56 18.85 6.60
C PHE A 17 0.50 20.16 5.80
N PRO A 18 1.63 20.83 5.55
CA PRO A 18 1.65 22.17 4.93
C PRO A 18 0.92 22.25 3.59
N ILE A 19 1.01 21.20 2.77
CA ILE A 19 0.41 21.13 1.44
C ILE A 19 -1.12 21.23 1.47
N LEU A 20 -1.77 20.85 2.57
CA LEU A 20 -3.23 20.88 2.70
C LEU A 20 -3.79 22.28 2.99
N HIS A 21 -2.91 23.28 3.13
CA HIS A 21 -3.28 24.67 3.43
C HIS A 21 -3.09 25.62 2.23
N GLN A 22 -2.92 25.06 1.02
CA GLN A 22 -2.78 25.84 -0.19
C GLN A 22 -4.11 25.95 -0.95
N GLU A 23 -4.16 26.87 -1.89
CA GLU A 23 -5.22 27.00 -2.88
C GLU A 23 -4.80 26.36 -4.21
N VAL A 24 -5.75 25.75 -4.90
CA VAL A 24 -5.61 25.22 -6.26
C VAL A 24 -6.77 25.77 -7.08
N ASN A 25 -6.47 26.36 -8.26
CA ASN A 25 -7.45 27.00 -9.14
C ASN A 25 -8.30 28.09 -8.44
N GLY A 26 -7.75 28.75 -7.39
CA GLY A 26 -8.44 29.78 -6.62
C GLY A 26 -9.40 29.24 -5.54
N HIS A 27 -9.37 27.95 -5.27
CA HIS A 27 -10.16 27.27 -4.24
C HIS A 27 -9.25 26.58 -3.21
N PRO A 28 -9.67 26.48 -1.92
CA PRO A 28 -8.95 25.67 -0.94
C PRO A 28 -8.81 24.23 -1.44
N LEU A 29 -7.60 23.65 -1.30
CA LEU A 29 -7.35 22.27 -1.73
C LEU A 29 -8.17 21.26 -0.92
N VAL A 30 -8.96 20.46 -1.61
CA VAL A 30 -9.61 19.25 -1.10
C VAL A 30 -8.93 18.03 -1.72
N TYR A 31 -8.02 17.38 -0.97
CA TYR A 31 -7.20 16.29 -1.48
C TYR A 31 -7.81 14.92 -1.13
N LEU A 32 -8.41 14.26 -2.13
CA LEU A 32 -9.10 12.97 -2.02
C LEU A 32 -8.47 11.89 -2.93
N ASP A 33 -7.15 11.95 -3.18
CA ASP A 33 -6.41 10.92 -3.95
C ASP A 33 -5.38 10.18 -3.08
N ASN A 34 -5.73 9.91 -1.81
CA ASN A 34 -4.81 9.30 -0.83
C ASN A 34 -4.43 7.86 -1.16
N ALA A 35 -5.30 7.08 -1.81
CA ALA A 35 -4.97 5.73 -2.25
C ALA A 35 -3.90 5.69 -3.36
N ALA A 36 -3.62 6.82 -4.02
CA ALA A 36 -2.48 6.97 -4.92
C ALA A 36 -1.20 7.31 -4.18
N THR A 37 -1.22 8.36 -3.35
CA THR A 37 -0.12 8.78 -2.47
C THR A 37 -0.69 9.62 -1.33
N SER A 38 -0.23 9.42 -0.10
CA SER A 38 -0.59 10.26 1.04
C SER A 38 0.27 11.53 1.09
N GLN A 39 -0.18 12.55 1.81
CA GLN A 39 0.61 13.75 2.08
C GLN A 39 1.64 13.51 3.19
N LYS A 40 2.64 14.40 3.30
CA LYS A 40 3.78 14.25 4.20
C LYS A 40 3.72 15.28 5.32
N PRO A 41 3.74 14.86 6.60
CA PRO A 41 3.77 15.78 7.71
C PRO A 41 5.16 16.43 7.86
N LEU A 42 5.19 17.58 8.50
CA LEU A 42 6.43 18.33 8.78
C LEU A 42 7.51 17.46 9.44
N ALA A 43 7.13 16.54 10.33
CA ALA A 43 8.06 15.63 10.99
C ALA A 43 8.88 14.81 9.98
N VAL A 44 8.24 14.31 8.92
CA VAL A 44 8.88 13.54 7.85
C VAL A 44 9.73 14.41 6.94
N LEU A 45 9.23 15.59 6.56
CA LEU A 45 9.96 16.55 5.73
C LEU A 45 11.22 17.03 6.45
N ASN A 46 11.10 17.33 7.74
CA ASN A 46 12.24 17.76 8.57
C ASN A 46 13.28 16.66 8.77
N ALA A 47 12.87 15.40 8.98
CA ALA A 47 13.80 14.28 9.12
C ALA A 47 14.65 14.09 7.85
N LEU A 48 14.02 14.12 6.67
CA LEU A 48 14.73 14.06 5.39
C LEU A 48 15.70 15.22 5.20
N GLN A 49 15.26 16.44 5.52
CA GLN A 49 16.07 17.64 5.40
C GLN A 49 17.23 17.64 6.40
N ASP A 50 17.02 17.19 7.65
CA ASP A 50 18.03 17.10 8.69
C ASP A 50 19.17 16.15 8.28
N TYR A 51 18.83 14.99 7.71
CA TYR A 51 19.82 14.06 7.17
C TYR A 51 20.76 14.76 6.19
N TYR A 52 20.23 15.36 5.14
CA TYR A 52 21.05 15.99 4.09
C TYR A 52 21.81 17.22 4.56
N ARG A 53 21.28 17.98 5.50
CA ARG A 53 21.94 19.19 6.03
C ARG A 53 23.03 18.91 7.04
N ASN A 54 22.85 17.89 7.90
CA ASN A 54 23.62 17.80 9.13
C ASN A 54 24.47 16.54 9.25
N TYR A 55 24.15 15.42 8.54
CA TYR A 55 24.91 14.18 8.67
C TYR A 55 24.85 13.27 7.43
N ASN A 56 24.66 13.85 6.24
CA ASN A 56 24.72 13.10 4.99
C ASN A 56 26.05 12.37 4.84
N SER A 57 25.99 11.05 4.81
CA SER A 57 27.12 10.15 4.61
C SER A 57 26.64 8.78 4.16
N ASN A 58 27.51 8.00 3.49
CA ASN A 58 27.22 6.60 3.25
C ASN A 58 27.20 5.82 4.57
N VAL A 59 26.45 4.73 4.59
CA VAL A 59 26.22 3.87 5.76
C VAL A 59 27.17 2.68 5.80
N HIS A 60 27.26 2.00 6.95
CA HIS A 60 27.93 0.74 7.28
C HIS A 60 29.46 0.79 7.25
N ARG A 61 30.12 1.20 6.15
CA ARG A 61 31.56 1.00 5.96
C ARG A 61 32.44 2.18 6.35
N GLY A 62 31.85 3.35 6.58
CA GLY A 62 32.59 4.54 6.97
C GLY A 62 32.98 4.53 8.46
N VAL A 63 34.24 4.85 8.75
CA VAL A 63 34.76 4.87 10.13
C VAL A 63 34.72 6.25 10.79
N HIS A 64 34.08 7.23 10.19
CA HIS A 64 33.96 8.60 10.70
C HIS A 64 32.59 8.88 11.32
N ALA A 65 32.47 9.88 12.17
CA ALA A 65 31.29 10.19 12.98
C ALA A 65 29.99 10.37 12.15
N LEU A 66 30.07 10.99 10.96
CA LEU A 66 28.89 11.18 10.11
C LEU A 66 28.36 9.85 9.60
N SER A 67 29.25 8.92 9.19
CA SER A 67 28.86 7.60 8.73
C SER A 67 28.25 6.77 9.87
N ALA A 68 28.83 6.81 11.06
CA ALA A 68 28.28 6.15 12.24
C ALA A 68 26.86 6.66 12.53
N LYS A 69 26.65 7.98 12.59
CA LYS A 69 25.34 8.58 12.82
C LYS A 69 24.33 8.21 11.72
N ALA A 70 24.73 8.23 10.44
CA ALA A 70 23.88 7.86 9.32
C ALA A 70 23.47 6.38 9.43
N THR A 71 24.42 5.47 9.73
CA THR A 71 24.18 4.04 9.92
C THR A 71 23.20 3.79 11.06
N ASP A 72 23.47 4.37 12.24
CA ASP A 72 22.62 4.21 13.42
C ASP A 72 21.17 4.66 13.14
N THR A 73 21.00 5.80 12.46
CA THR A 73 19.66 6.33 12.15
C THR A 73 18.95 5.51 11.09
N TYR A 74 19.67 5.02 10.07
CA TYR A 74 19.18 4.16 9.01
C TYR A 74 18.69 2.81 9.56
N GLU A 75 19.49 2.16 10.40
CA GLU A 75 19.12 0.86 10.99
C GLU A 75 18.04 1.01 12.08
N ALA A 76 18.04 2.12 12.83
CA ALA A 76 16.94 2.42 13.73
C ALA A 76 15.60 2.57 12.99
N ALA A 77 15.59 3.14 11.78
CA ALA A 77 14.39 3.21 10.95
C ALA A 77 13.91 1.81 10.52
N ARG A 78 14.83 0.88 10.19
CA ARG A 78 14.50 -0.52 9.90
C ARG A 78 13.84 -1.21 11.09
N LEU A 79 14.39 -1.01 12.28
CA LEU A 79 13.81 -1.56 13.52
C LEU A 79 12.38 -1.03 13.74
N LYS A 80 12.11 0.25 13.45
CA LYS A 80 10.76 0.82 13.53
C LYS A 80 9.79 0.16 12.55
N VAL A 81 10.23 -0.14 11.31
CA VAL A 81 9.42 -0.90 10.34
C VAL A 81 9.07 -2.27 10.92
N ALA A 82 10.06 -3.00 11.45
CA ALA A 82 9.84 -4.31 12.04
C ALA A 82 8.84 -4.25 13.20
N GLN A 83 8.97 -3.28 14.09
CA GLN A 83 8.05 -3.08 15.22
C GLN A 83 6.64 -2.69 14.76
N PHE A 84 6.52 -1.86 13.75
CA PHE A 84 5.24 -1.38 13.21
C PHE A 84 4.36 -2.50 12.68
N ILE A 85 4.96 -3.50 12.03
CA ILE A 85 4.24 -4.68 11.51
C ILE A 85 4.37 -5.91 12.44
N LYS A 86 4.99 -5.75 13.61
CA LYS A 86 5.27 -6.82 14.59
C LYS A 86 6.09 -7.99 14.04
N ALA A 87 7.08 -7.71 13.19
CA ALA A 87 8.05 -8.70 12.76
C ALA A 87 8.91 -9.18 13.94
N LYS A 88 9.39 -10.43 13.91
CA LYS A 88 10.22 -11.01 14.97
C LYS A 88 11.62 -10.41 15.02
N SER A 89 12.13 -9.98 13.88
CA SER A 89 13.48 -9.45 13.73
C SER A 89 13.55 -8.36 12.66
N TYR A 90 14.42 -7.37 12.85
CA TYR A 90 14.74 -6.40 11.80
C TYR A 90 15.39 -7.06 10.57
N LYS A 91 15.99 -8.24 10.70
CA LYS A 91 16.55 -9.03 9.59
C LYS A 91 15.49 -9.53 8.61
N GLU A 92 14.22 -9.51 9.02
CA GLU A 92 13.06 -9.84 8.18
C GLU A 92 12.59 -8.66 7.31
N ILE A 93 13.23 -7.48 7.43
CA ILE A 93 12.86 -6.26 6.69
C ILE A 93 13.93 -5.94 5.66
N VAL A 94 13.59 -6.00 4.39
CA VAL A 94 14.41 -5.59 3.25
C VAL A 94 13.88 -4.26 2.72
N TYR A 95 14.72 -3.25 2.64
CA TYR A 95 14.35 -1.98 2.02
C TYR A 95 14.28 -2.12 0.50
N THR A 96 13.27 -1.52 -0.09
CA THR A 96 13.03 -1.48 -1.53
C THR A 96 12.63 -0.08 -1.95
N ARG A 97 12.65 0.23 -3.24
CA ARG A 97 12.16 1.53 -3.73
C ARG A 97 10.64 1.68 -3.56
N ASN A 98 9.90 0.58 -3.59
CA ASN A 98 8.45 0.50 -3.44
C ASN A 98 8.00 -0.96 -3.40
N ALA A 99 6.71 -1.21 -3.17
CA ALA A 99 6.15 -2.55 -3.17
C ALA A 99 6.28 -3.29 -4.52
N SER A 100 6.31 -2.58 -5.65
CA SER A 100 6.52 -3.23 -6.96
C SER A 100 7.89 -3.89 -7.03
N GLU A 101 8.96 -3.23 -6.56
CA GLU A 101 10.28 -3.85 -6.45
C GLU A 101 10.28 -5.00 -5.44
N ALA A 102 9.63 -4.84 -4.29
CA ALA A 102 9.51 -5.88 -3.29
C ALA A 102 8.87 -7.17 -3.84
N ILE A 103 7.77 -7.05 -4.59
CA ILE A 103 7.14 -8.20 -5.26
C ILE A 103 8.06 -8.79 -6.33
N ASN A 104 8.78 -7.96 -7.10
CA ASN A 104 9.74 -8.46 -8.09
C ASN A 104 10.91 -9.21 -7.44
N ILE A 105 11.40 -8.78 -6.27
CA ILE A 105 12.39 -9.53 -5.51
C ILE A 105 11.89 -10.96 -5.25
N VAL A 106 10.67 -11.10 -4.71
CA VAL A 106 10.09 -12.42 -4.46
C VAL A 106 9.89 -13.20 -5.76
N ALA A 107 9.33 -12.55 -6.79
CA ALA A 107 9.06 -13.19 -8.07
C ALA A 107 10.34 -13.74 -8.76
N TYR A 108 11.40 -12.96 -8.77
CA TYR A 108 12.64 -13.37 -9.43
C TYR A 108 13.53 -14.24 -8.55
N SER A 109 13.67 -13.93 -7.25
CA SER A 109 14.53 -14.71 -6.36
C SER A 109 13.89 -16.03 -5.93
N TRP A 110 12.62 -16.01 -5.54
CA TRP A 110 11.92 -17.22 -5.16
C TRP A 110 11.20 -17.88 -6.36
N GLY A 111 10.37 -17.10 -7.07
CA GLY A 111 9.47 -17.64 -8.10
C GLY A 111 10.22 -18.35 -9.23
N LEU A 112 11.23 -17.72 -9.85
CA LEU A 112 11.99 -18.33 -10.95
C LEU A 112 12.86 -19.51 -10.51
N ASN A 113 13.25 -19.58 -9.25
CA ASN A 113 14.13 -20.66 -8.74
C ASN A 113 13.34 -21.83 -8.12
N THR A 114 12.03 -21.66 -7.87
CA THR A 114 11.20 -22.66 -7.19
C THR A 114 10.12 -23.23 -8.09
N LEU A 115 9.44 -22.35 -8.84
CA LEU A 115 8.28 -22.74 -9.64
C LEU A 115 8.69 -23.43 -10.93
N LYS A 116 7.90 -24.41 -11.35
CA LYS A 116 8.08 -25.23 -12.57
C LYS A 116 6.75 -25.49 -13.25
N ALA A 117 6.83 -26.08 -14.44
CA ALA A 117 5.64 -26.40 -15.24
C ALA A 117 4.63 -27.26 -14.47
N GLY A 118 3.39 -26.80 -14.43
CA GLY A 118 2.27 -27.44 -13.73
C GLY A 118 2.09 -27.01 -12.28
N ASP A 119 3.02 -26.25 -11.69
CA ASP A 119 2.77 -25.57 -10.42
C ASP A 119 1.74 -24.46 -10.59
N GLU A 120 1.01 -24.14 -9.55
CA GLU A 120 -0.08 -23.17 -9.58
C GLU A 120 0.21 -21.94 -8.71
N ILE A 121 -0.12 -20.77 -9.25
CA ILE A 121 -0.11 -19.47 -8.55
C ILE A 121 -1.56 -19.00 -8.45
N ILE A 122 -2.04 -18.69 -7.26
CA ILE A 122 -3.38 -18.12 -7.06
C ILE A 122 -3.26 -16.62 -6.78
N LEU A 123 -3.97 -15.84 -7.59
CA LEU A 123 -4.15 -14.39 -7.47
C LEU A 123 -5.64 -14.08 -7.35
N SER A 124 -6.02 -12.84 -7.04
CA SER A 124 -7.41 -12.39 -7.23
C SER A 124 -7.56 -11.55 -8.50
N VAL A 125 -8.79 -11.41 -9.00
CA VAL A 125 -9.08 -10.51 -10.13
C VAL A 125 -8.92 -9.02 -9.77
N MET A 126 -8.80 -8.69 -8.48
CA MET A 126 -8.69 -7.31 -7.99
C MET A 126 -7.25 -6.84 -7.78
N GLU A 127 -6.24 -7.67 -8.11
CA GLU A 127 -4.85 -7.34 -7.85
C GLU A 127 -4.38 -6.07 -8.59
N HIS A 128 -3.59 -5.27 -7.89
CA HIS A 128 -2.82 -4.19 -8.51
C HIS A 128 -1.86 -4.78 -9.56
N HIS A 129 -1.59 -4.04 -10.65
CA HIS A 129 -0.66 -4.51 -11.70
C HIS A 129 0.70 -4.99 -11.15
N SER A 130 1.19 -4.38 -10.06
CA SER A 130 2.43 -4.79 -9.40
C SER A 130 2.37 -6.18 -8.79
N ASN A 131 1.17 -6.66 -8.40
CA ASN A 131 0.96 -8.01 -7.87
C ASN A 131 0.38 -8.98 -8.91
N LEU A 132 0.37 -8.61 -10.17
CA LEU A 132 -0.08 -9.42 -11.28
C LEU A 132 1.03 -9.67 -12.31
N VAL A 133 1.60 -8.59 -12.85
CA VAL A 133 2.56 -8.67 -13.97
C VAL A 133 3.82 -9.48 -13.65
N PRO A 134 4.46 -9.33 -12.48
CA PRO A 134 5.62 -10.17 -12.15
C PRO A 134 5.31 -11.67 -12.18
N TRP A 135 4.13 -12.07 -11.70
CA TRP A 135 3.71 -13.47 -11.70
C TRP A 135 3.39 -13.98 -13.11
N GLN A 136 2.84 -13.14 -13.99
CA GLN A 136 2.69 -13.46 -15.41
C GLN A 136 4.06 -13.70 -16.08
N MET A 137 5.06 -12.85 -15.76
CA MET A 137 6.43 -13.02 -16.28
C MET A 137 7.08 -14.31 -15.77
N VAL A 138 6.88 -14.65 -14.49
CA VAL A 138 7.37 -15.91 -13.90
C VAL A 138 6.67 -17.11 -14.55
N ALA A 139 5.35 -17.09 -14.66
CA ALA A 139 4.57 -18.17 -15.27
C ALA A 139 4.99 -18.44 -16.73
N GLN A 140 5.21 -17.38 -17.52
CA GLN A 140 5.71 -17.52 -18.90
C GLN A 140 7.08 -18.20 -18.97
N LYS A 141 7.96 -17.99 -18.00
CA LYS A 141 9.31 -18.58 -17.99
C LYS A 141 9.34 -20.00 -17.42
N THR A 142 8.50 -20.27 -16.43
CA THR A 142 8.55 -21.54 -15.67
C THR A 142 7.54 -22.57 -16.18
N GLY A 143 6.49 -22.14 -16.89
CA GLY A 143 5.35 -22.97 -17.25
C GLY A 143 4.35 -23.17 -16.10
N ALA A 144 4.45 -22.41 -15.02
CA ALA A 144 3.46 -22.38 -13.94
C ALA A 144 2.12 -21.80 -14.45
N LEU A 145 1.04 -22.18 -13.82
CA LEU A 145 -0.32 -21.77 -14.17
C LEU A 145 -0.84 -20.73 -13.18
N ILE A 146 -1.43 -19.64 -13.69
CA ILE A 146 -2.08 -18.65 -12.84
C ILE A 146 -3.57 -18.95 -12.80
N LYS A 147 -4.12 -19.02 -11.58
CA LYS A 147 -5.55 -19.12 -11.31
C LYS A 147 -6.03 -17.84 -10.62
N PHE A 148 -7.26 -17.44 -10.88
CA PHE A 148 -7.82 -16.22 -10.31
C PHE A 148 -9.03 -16.54 -9.45
N VAL A 149 -9.03 -15.97 -8.24
CA VAL A 149 -10.24 -15.92 -7.42
C VAL A 149 -11.08 -14.73 -7.89
N GLU A 150 -12.33 -15.01 -8.18
CA GLU A 150 -13.31 -14.02 -8.63
C GLU A 150 -13.91 -13.25 -7.45
N LEU A 151 -14.92 -12.43 -7.74
CA LEU A 151 -15.64 -11.65 -6.74
C LEU A 151 -16.98 -12.30 -6.43
N THR A 152 -17.40 -12.16 -5.18
CA THR A 152 -18.80 -12.42 -4.78
C THR A 152 -19.77 -11.44 -5.45
N ALA A 153 -21.07 -11.64 -5.28
CA ALA A 153 -22.10 -10.70 -5.76
C ALA A 153 -21.98 -9.31 -5.11
N THR A 154 -21.37 -9.22 -3.92
CA THR A 154 -21.08 -7.98 -3.20
C THR A 154 -19.72 -7.38 -3.56
N GLN A 155 -19.03 -7.94 -4.55
CA GLN A 155 -17.70 -7.52 -5.04
C GLN A 155 -16.59 -7.65 -3.99
N GLU A 156 -16.66 -8.67 -3.15
CA GLU A 156 -15.64 -9.08 -2.20
C GLU A 156 -14.89 -10.31 -2.74
N PHE A 157 -13.76 -10.66 -2.11
CA PHE A 157 -13.00 -11.88 -2.43
C PHE A 157 -13.87 -13.12 -2.18
N ASP A 158 -14.04 -13.98 -3.20
CA ASP A 158 -14.80 -15.22 -3.07
C ASP A 158 -13.96 -16.30 -2.37
N LEU A 159 -14.06 -16.34 -1.05
CA LEU A 159 -13.34 -17.30 -0.22
C LEU A 159 -13.77 -18.75 -0.46
N GLU A 160 -15.05 -18.97 -0.80
CA GLU A 160 -15.53 -20.34 -1.08
C GLU A 160 -14.98 -20.83 -2.43
N GLN A 161 -14.92 -19.97 -3.45
CA GLN A 161 -14.24 -20.30 -4.69
C GLN A 161 -12.74 -20.55 -4.45
N PHE A 162 -12.06 -19.72 -3.62
CA PHE A 162 -10.66 -19.93 -3.26
C PHE A 162 -10.42 -21.34 -2.70
N LYS A 163 -11.27 -21.81 -1.77
CA LYS A 163 -11.20 -23.17 -1.19
C LYS A 163 -11.33 -24.27 -2.26
N THR A 164 -12.00 -24.00 -3.38
CA THR A 164 -12.14 -24.97 -4.49
C THR A 164 -10.98 -24.91 -5.49
N LEU A 165 -10.33 -23.74 -5.61
CA LEU A 165 -9.22 -23.52 -6.55
C LEU A 165 -7.88 -24.04 -6.05
N ILE A 166 -7.66 -23.98 -4.72
CA ILE A 166 -6.41 -24.38 -4.11
C ILE A 166 -6.21 -25.89 -4.15
N SER A 167 -4.99 -26.35 -4.38
CA SER A 167 -4.63 -27.75 -4.49
C SER A 167 -3.18 -27.99 -4.08
N ASP A 168 -2.73 -29.26 -4.01
CA ASP A 168 -1.33 -29.63 -3.74
C ASP A 168 -0.33 -29.10 -4.80
N LYS A 169 -0.84 -28.67 -5.96
CA LYS A 169 -0.04 -28.01 -7.00
C LYS A 169 0.15 -26.52 -6.74
N THR A 170 -0.67 -25.92 -5.89
CA THR A 170 -0.55 -24.51 -5.54
C THR A 170 0.74 -24.31 -4.72
N LYS A 171 1.60 -23.44 -5.22
CA LYS A 171 2.88 -23.10 -4.57
C LYS A 171 2.91 -21.69 -4.04
N LEU A 172 2.06 -20.82 -4.58
CA LEU A 172 1.95 -19.43 -4.18
C LEU A 172 0.50 -18.97 -4.18
N VAL A 173 0.13 -18.24 -3.13
CA VAL A 173 -1.04 -17.38 -3.07
C VAL A 173 -0.53 -15.96 -2.88
N SER A 174 -0.84 -15.04 -3.82
CA SER A 174 -0.40 -13.65 -3.73
C SER A 174 -1.61 -12.73 -3.87
N VAL A 175 -2.02 -12.08 -2.77
CA VAL A 175 -3.26 -11.32 -2.71
C VAL A 175 -3.10 -9.97 -2.03
N VAL A 176 -3.88 -8.99 -2.49
CA VAL A 176 -4.00 -7.70 -1.84
C VAL A 176 -4.79 -7.84 -0.55
N HIS A 177 -4.35 -7.15 0.52
CA HIS A 177 -5.13 -7.12 1.78
C HIS A 177 -6.35 -6.20 1.67
N ILE A 178 -6.13 -4.97 1.20
CA ILE A 178 -7.21 -3.99 0.97
C ILE A 178 -7.14 -3.53 -0.48
N SER A 179 -8.23 -3.70 -1.23
CA SER A 179 -8.30 -3.29 -2.63
C SER A 179 -8.24 -1.76 -2.76
N ASN A 180 -7.30 -1.26 -3.55
CA ASN A 180 -7.18 0.16 -3.87
C ASN A 180 -8.28 0.68 -4.81
N THR A 181 -9.14 -0.19 -5.32
CA THR A 181 -10.24 0.14 -6.24
C THR A 181 -11.59 -0.12 -5.59
N LEU A 182 -11.82 -1.32 -5.07
CA LEU A 182 -13.11 -1.70 -4.49
C LEU A 182 -13.24 -1.32 -3.01
N GLY A 183 -12.10 -1.10 -2.32
CA GLY A 183 -12.07 -0.83 -0.89
C GLY A 183 -12.39 -2.05 -0.02
N CYS A 184 -12.67 -3.22 -0.59
CA CYS A 184 -12.92 -4.44 0.18
C CYS A 184 -11.67 -4.87 0.96
N ILE A 185 -11.90 -5.46 2.13
CA ILE A 185 -10.87 -5.95 3.05
C ILE A 185 -10.88 -7.48 2.97
N ASN A 186 -9.82 -8.06 2.41
CA ASN A 186 -9.74 -9.50 2.21
C ASN A 186 -9.34 -10.23 3.51
N PRO A 187 -9.88 -11.42 3.78
CA PRO A 187 -9.64 -12.18 5.01
C PRO A 187 -8.27 -12.89 4.98
N ILE A 188 -7.18 -12.12 4.99
CA ILE A 188 -5.82 -12.62 4.74
C ILE A 188 -5.33 -13.63 5.77
N GLU A 189 -5.81 -13.59 7.02
CA GLU A 189 -5.48 -14.59 8.03
C GLU A 189 -6.04 -15.97 7.64
N GLU A 190 -7.33 -16.03 7.22
CA GLU A 190 -7.96 -17.28 6.78
C GLU A 190 -7.37 -17.78 5.46
N ILE A 191 -7.12 -16.87 4.50
CA ILE A 191 -6.45 -17.20 3.23
C ILE A 191 -5.08 -17.83 3.50
N THR A 192 -4.27 -17.23 4.39
CA THR A 192 -2.93 -17.74 4.75
C THR A 192 -3.02 -19.11 5.41
N GLN A 193 -3.93 -19.27 6.37
CA GLN A 193 -4.12 -20.55 7.04
C GLN A 193 -4.49 -21.67 6.06
N ILE A 194 -5.40 -21.41 5.14
CA ILE A 194 -5.80 -22.38 4.12
C ILE A 194 -4.63 -22.67 3.17
N ALA A 195 -3.92 -21.65 2.69
CA ALA A 195 -2.78 -21.83 1.80
C ALA A 195 -1.69 -22.71 2.40
N HIS A 196 -1.36 -22.50 3.66
CA HIS A 196 -0.36 -23.31 4.37
C HIS A 196 -0.77 -24.77 4.56
N GLN A 197 -2.08 -25.10 4.64
CA GLN A 197 -2.54 -26.48 4.69
C GLN A 197 -2.19 -27.27 3.43
N TYR A 198 -2.05 -26.58 2.28
CA TYR A 198 -1.63 -27.14 1.00
C TYR A 198 -0.14 -26.95 0.72
N GLY A 199 0.63 -26.42 1.68
CA GLY A 199 2.06 -26.14 1.52
C GLY A 199 2.39 -24.97 0.59
N ALA A 200 1.41 -24.14 0.24
CA ALA A 200 1.62 -22.95 -0.56
C ALA A 200 2.18 -21.80 0.28
N LYS A 201 3.09 -21.01 -0.30
CA LYS A 201 3.61 -19.76 0.27
C LYS A 201 2.61 -18.63 0.05
N VAL A 202 2.62 -17.62 0.93
CA VAL A 202 1.69 -16.49 0.88
C VAL A 202 2.43 -15.16 0.85
N LEU A 203 2.12 -14.34 -0.18
CA LEU A 203 2.53 -12.95 -0.27
C LEU A 203 1.32 -12.03 -0.12
N ILE A 204 1.40 -11.07 0.78
CA ILE A 204 0.35 -10.07 1.02
C ILE A 204 0.81 -8.70 0.50
N ASP A 205 0.04 -8.12 -0.43
CA ASP A 205 0.17 -6.71 -0.79
C ASP A 205 -0.58 -5.86 0.25
N ALA A 206 0.18 -5.22 1.13
CA ALA A 206 -0.33 -4.37 2.20
C ALA A 206 -0.26 -2.87 1.88
N CYS A 207 -0.12 -2.48 0.61
CA CYS A 207 0.01 -1.07 0.23
C CYS A 207 -1.15 -0.18 0.65
N GLN A 208 -2.36 -0.73 0.76
CA GLN A 208 -3.54 -0.01 1.24
C GLN A 208 -3.91 -0.36 2.69
N SER A 209 -3.31 -1.37 3.30
CA SER A 209 -3.59 -1.70 4.71
C SER A 209 -2.55 -1.11 5.65
N ALA A 210 -1.27 -1.13 5.30
CA ALA A 210 -0.21 -0.59 6.15
C ALA A 210 -0.42 0.88 6.58
N PRO A 211 -0.92 1.80 5.72
CA PRO A 211 -1.22 3.17 6.14
C PRO A 211 -2.46 3.29 7.02
N HIS A 212 -3.43 2.37 6.94
CA HIS A 212 -4.80 2.56 7.44
C HIS A 212 -5.17 1.68 8.65
N THR A 213 -4.46 0.57 8.88
CA THR A 213 -4.77 -0.38 9.95
C THR A 213 -3.53 -0.98 10.57
N ALA A 214 -3.65 -1.38 11.84
CA ALA A 214 -2.57 -2.10 12.52
C ALA A 214 -2.33 -3.46 11.86
N LEU A 215 -1.07 -3.77 11.56
CA LEU A 215 -0.65 -5.04 10.99
C LEU A 215 0.07 -5.90 12.03
N ASP A 216 -0.15 -7.20 11.97
CA ASP A 216 0.55 -8.18 12.78
C ASP A 216 0.95 -9.37 11.90
N VAL A 217 2.20 -9.33 11.37
CA VAL A 217 2.67 -10.38 10.45
C VAL A 217 2.81 -11.74 11.14
N GLN A 218 2.95 -11.77 12.47
CA GLN A 218 2.99 -13.03 13.21
C GLN A 218 1.60 -13.67 13.31
N LYS A 219 0.55 -12.85 13.43
CA LYS A 219 -0.84 -13.29 13.44
C LYS A 219 -1.33 -13.70 12.06
N ILE A 220 -1.00 -12.88 11.04
CA ILE A 220 -1.31 -13.18 9.63
C ILE A 220 -0.57 -14.45 9.18
N ASP A 221 0.64 -14.67 9.72
CA ASP A 221 1.54 -15.77 9.40
C ASP A 221 1.94 -15.87 7.92
N CYS A 222 1.88 -14.75 7.18
CA CYS A 222 2.29 -14.73 5.78
C CYS A 222 3.80 -14.95 5.63
N ASP A 223 4.22 -15.48 4.46
CA ASP A 223 5.64 -15.70 4.15
C ASP A 223 6.31 -14.39 3.71
N TRP A 224 5.56 -13.51 3.02
CA TRP A 224 5.99 -12.16 2.64
C TRP A 224 4.86 -11.16 2.79
N LEU A 225 5.24 -9.91 3.09
CA LEU A 225 4.34 -8.76 3.06
C LEU A 225 5.08 -7.57 2.45
N VAL A 226 4.40 -6.78 1.62
CA VAL A 226 4.99 -5.63 0.94
C VAL A 226 4.19 -4.36 1.19
N ALA A 227 4.91 -3.23 1.32
CA ALA A 227 4.29 -1.91 1.40
C ALA A 227 5.15 -0.83 0.76
N SER A 228 4.51 0.26 0.33
CA SER A 228 5.15 1.44 -0.24
C SER A 228 5.07 2.62 0.72
N GLY A 229 6.21 3.22 1.05
CA GLY A 229 6.30 4.30 2.02
C GLY A 229 5.48 5.55 1.64
N HIS A 230 5.41 5.89 0.34
CA HIS A 230 4.70 7.08 -0.12
C HIS A 230 3.18 7.07 0.17
N LYS A 231 2.61 5.93 0.53
CA LYS A 231 1.22 5.81 1.00
C LYS A 231 1.09 5.91 2.52
N MET A 232 2.20 5.79 3.23
CA MET A 232 2.32 5.80 4.70
C MET A 232 2.93 7.11 5.21
N CYS A 233 2.62 8.24 4.61
CA CYS A 233 3.18 9.55 4.92
C CYS A 233 4.70 9.69 4.68
N ALA A 234 5.40 8.66 4.20
CA ALA A 234 6.83 8.68 3.90
C ALA A 234 7.11 9.19 2.47
N PRO A 235 8.36 9.52 2.13
CA PRO A 235 8.75 9.94 0.78
C PRO A 235 8.46 8.86 -0.28
N THR A 236 8.50 9.26 -1.55
CA THR A 236 8.66 8.34 -2.68
C THR A 236 10.07 7.74 -2.66
N GLY A 237 10.27 6.62 -3.38
CA GLY A 237 11.59 5.99 -3.49
C GLY A 237 11.98 5.08 -2.33
N ILE A 238 11.07 4.85 -1.37
CA ILE A 238 11.24 3.91 -0.26
C ILE A 238 9.98 3.05 -0.05
N GLY A 239 10.18 1.79 0.24
CA GLY A 239 9.20 0.80 0.64
C GLY A 239 9.92 -0.34 1.35
N PHE A 240 9.21 -1.40 1.65
CA PHE A 240 9.82 -2.57 2.27
C PHE A 240 9.17 -3.88 1.83
N LEU A 241 9.98 -4.92 1.88
CA LEU A 241 9.59 -6.32 1.87
C LEU A 241 9.81 -6.87 3.29
N TYR A 242 8.78 -7.36 3.92
CA TYR A 242 8.89 -8.30 5.03
C TYR A 242 8.95 -9.72 4.45
N GLY A 243 9.82 -10.55 5.01
CA GLY A 243 9.82 -11.99 4.73
C GLY A 243 10.22 -12.77 5.97
N LYS A 244 9.60 -13.94 6.20
CA LYS A 244 10.05 -14.85 7.26
C LYS A 244 11.54 -15.14 7.10
N LEU A 245 12.29 -15.13 8.20
CA LEU A 245 13.76 -15.25 8.17
C LEU A 245 14.23 -16.45 7.35
N GLU A 246 13.68 -17.63 7.62
CA GLU A 246 14.01 -18.88 6.94
C GLU A 246 13.66 -18.86 5.44
N VAL A 247 12.65 -18.08 5.07
CA VAL A 247 12.26 -17.92 3.66
C VAL A 247 13.26 -17.03 2.92
N LEU A 248 13.64 -15.89 3.54
CA LEU A 248 14.65 -14.98 2.97
C LEU A 248 16.02 -15.63 2.90
N GLU A 249 16.41 -16.44 3.91
CA GLU A 249 17.67 -17.19 3.89
C GLU A 249 17.75 -18.14 2.70
N ALA A 250 16.66 -18.83 2.38
CA ALA A 250 16.60 -19.79 1.28
C ALA A 250 16.55 -19.15 -0.10
N MET A 251 16.16 -17.87 -0.22
CA MET A 251 16.07 -17.17 -1.51
C MET A 251 17.45 -16.74 -2.00
N PRO A 252 17.81 -16.91 -3.29
CA PRO A 252 19.01 -16.28 -3.86
C PRO A 252 18.87 -14.75 -3.87
N PRO A 253 20.00 -14.00 -3.94
CA PRO A 253 19.95 -12.55 -4.07
C PRO A 253 19.27 -12.11 -5.36
N PHE A 254 18.73 -10.88 -5.38
CA PHE A 254 18.05 -10.33 -6.57
C PHE A 254 19.01 -9.46 -7.39
N PHE A 255 19.63 -8.46 -6.77
CA PHE A 255 20.64 -7.62 -7.37
C PHE A 255 22.04 -8.07 -6.95
N GLY A 256 23.02 -7.89 -7.84
CA GLY A 256 24.43 -8.05 -7.54
C GLY A 256 25.14 -6.72 -7.48
N GLY A 257 26.07 -6.54 -6.53
CA GLY A 257 26.83 -5.30 -6.36
C GLY A 257 27.51 -5.20 -5.00
N GLY A 258 27.95 -4.01 -4.65
CA GLY A 258 28.44 -3.71 -3.28
C GLY A 258 27.32 -3.82 -2.26
N GLU A 259 27.64 -3.84 -0.99
CA GLU A 259 26.80 -3.99 0.20
C GLU A 259 26.19 -5.40 0.38
N MET A 260 25.71 -6.08 -0.68
CA MET A 260 25.04 -7.37 -0.60
C MET A 260 26.01 -8.58 -0.53
N ILE A 261 27.29 -8.34 -0.66
CA ILE A 261 28.38 -9.34 -0.65
C ILE A 261 29.09 -9.39 0.70
N ASP A 262 29.62 -10.57 1.05
CA ASP A 262 30.63 -10.76 2.10
C ASP A 262 32.03 -10.70 1.50
N GLU A 263 32.37 -11.65 0.62
CA GLU A 263 33.65 -11.67 -0.12
C GLU A 263 33.43 -11.74 -1.63
N VAL A 264 34.34 -11.14 -2.41
CA VAL A 264 34.32 -11.17 -3.88
C VAL A 264 35.67 -11.64 -4.38
N PHE A 265 35.67 -12.67 -5.16
CA PHE A 265 36.83 -13.23 -5.88
C PHE A 265 36.67 -12.94 -7.39
N LEU A 266 37.68 -13.30 -8.20
CA LEU A 266 37.62 -13.06 -9.64
C LEU A 266 36.57 -13.94 -10.35
N ASP A 267 36.28 -15.10 -9.80
CA ASP A 267 35.44 -16.13 -10.40
C ASP A 267 34.16 -16.43 -9.63
N HIS A 268 34.04 -15.95 -8.38
CA HIS A 268 32.84 -16.13 -7.54
C HIS A 268 32.73 -15.07 -6.46
N PHE A 269 31.61 -15.08 -5.73
CA PHE A 269 31.36 -14.22 -4.56
C PHE A 269 30.56 -14.98 -3.50
N THR A 270 30.62 -14.51 -2.28
CA THR A 270 29.72 -14.92 -1.19
C THR A 270 28.76 -13.80 -0.85
N VAL A 271 27.53 -14.17 -0.45
CA VAL A 271 26.49 -13.20 -0.10
C VAL A 271 26.61 -12.75 1.35
N GLY A 272 26.30 -11.50 1.63
CA GLY A 272 26.22 -10.96 2.97
C GLY A 272 25.03 -11.49 3.77
N GLU A 273 24.98 -11.12 5.05
CA GLU A 273 23.88 -11.46 5.94
C GLU A 273 22.57 -10.73 5.55
N LEU A 274 21.43 -11.26 6.02
CA LEU A 274 20.15 -10.59 5.96
C LEU A 274 20.14 -9.33 6.86
N PRO A 275 19.49 -8.27 6.42
CA PRO A 275 18.72 -8.10 5.17
C PRO A 275 19.59 -7.67 3.97
N HIS A 276 20.86 -7.32 4.18
CA HIS A 276 21.76 -6.71 3.18
C HIS A 276 21.98 -7.58 1.93
N LYS A 277 21.82 -8.88 2.03
CA LYS A 277 21.80 -9.83 0.90
C LYS A 277 20.90 -9.37 -0.27
N PHE A 278 19.85 -8.61 0.01
CA PHE A 278 18.89 -8.10 -0.99
C PHE A 278 19.05 -6.61 -1.29
N GLU A 279 19.98 -5.92 -0.65
CA GLU A 279 20.16 -4.46 -0.73
C GLU A 279 21.51 -4.11 -1.40
N ALA A 280 21.59 -4.29 -2.73
CA ALA A 280 22.82 -4.01 -3.48
C ALA A 280 22.96 -2.51 -3.77
N GLY A 281 24.18 -1.98 -3.54
CA GLY A 281 24.55 -0.59 -3.81
C GLY A 281 24.18 0.36 -2.67
N THR A 282 24.58 1.63 -2.78
CA THR A 282 24.22 2.64 -1.78
C THR A 282 22.70 2.80 -1.70
N PRO A 283 22.08 2.58 -0.53
CA PRO A 283 20.63 2.61 -0.40
C PRO A 283 20.05 4.04 -0.39
N ALA A 284 18.74 4.14 -0.41
CA ALA A 284 17.98 5.38 -0.25
C ALA A 284 17.98 5.81 1.24
N ILE A 285 19.14 6.29 1.74
CA ILE A 285 19.39 6.52 3.17
C ILE A 285 18.43 7.55 3.75
N GLY A 286 18.32 8.73 3.10
CA GLY A 286 17.46 9.81 3.58
C GLY A 286 15.99 9.41 3.60
N GLU A 287 15.54 8.69 2.56
CA GLU A 287 14.18 8.20 2.42
C GLU A 287 13.85 7.13 3.47
N ALA A 288 14.79 6.24 3.79
CA ALA A 288 14.62 5.24 4.86
C ALA A 288 14.51 5.89 6.24
N ILE A 289 15.35 6.88 6.53
CA ILE A 289 15.28 7.68 7.76
C ILE A 289 13.92 8.39 7.86
N ALA A 290 13.46 8.99 6.75
CA ALA A 290 12.17 9.66 6.69
C ALA A 290 10.98 8.67 6.79
N LEU A 291 11.11 7.42 6.30
CA LEU A 291 10.15 6.35 6.56
C LEU A 291 10.06 6.03 8.06
N GLY A 292 11.21 5.96 8.74
CA GLY A 292 11.24 5.81 10.20
C GLY A 292 10.50 6.93 10.94
N ALA A 293 10.64 8.18 10.48
CA ALA A 293 9.92 9.33 11.03
C ALA A 293 8.40 9.26 10.73
N ALA A 294 8.02 8.75 9.56
CA ALA A 294 6.60 8.53 9.22
C ALA A 294 5.96 7.48 10.12
N ILE A 295 6.67 6.38 10.41
CA ILE A 295 6.21 5.34 11.33
C ILE A 295 6.06 5.89 12.75
N ASP A 296 7.03 6.68 13.24
CA ASP A 296 6.92 7.34 14.54
C ASP A 296 5.68 8.25 14.59
N TYR A 297 5.43 9.02 13.54
CA TYR A 297 4.28 9.90 13.43
C TYR A 297 2.95 9.13 13.51
N LEU A 298 2.79 8.10 12.67
CA LEU A 298 1.59 7.25 12.67
C LEU A 298 1.39 6.52 14.00
N THR A 299 2.47 6.00 14.58
CA THR A 299 2.45 5.32 15.88
C THR A 299 2.07 6.27 17.02
N SER A 300 2.54 7.52 16.97
CA SER A 300 2.21 8.53 17.99
C SER A 300 0.74 8.93 18.00
N ILE A 301 0.10 8.91 16.82
CA ILE A 301 -1.37 9.08 16.69
C ILE A 301 -2.08 7.83 17.21
N GLY A 302 -1.59 6.66 16.84
CA GLY A 302 -2.15 5.34 17.11
C GLY A 302 -3.01 4.82 15.95
N MET A 303 -2.63 3.66 15.41
CA MET A 303 -3.30 3.07 14.24
C MET A 303 -4.79 2.81 14.48
N ASP A 304 -5.19 2.41 15.69
CA ASP A 304 -6.60 2.22 16.03
C ASP A 304 -7.41 3.53 15.96
N LYS A 305 -6.81 4.66 16.36
CA LYS A 305 -7.48 5.97 16.25
C LYS A 305 -7.62 6.40 14.78
N ILE A 306 -6.60 6.12 13.95
CA ILE A 306 -6.63 6.37 12.51
C ILE A 306 -7.76 5.54 11.90
N THR A 307 -7.77 4.23 12.13
CA THR A 307 -8.81 3.31 11.60
C THR A 307 -10.22 3.74 12.02
N ASN A 308 -10.43 4.05 13.30
CA ASN A 308 -11.74 4.46 13.81
C ASN A 308 -12.21 5.77 13.18
N TYR A 309 -11.33 6.75 13.04
CA TYR A 309 -11.69 8.02 12.40
C TYR A 309 -11.99 7.85 10.91
N GLU A 310 -11.24 7.00 10.21
CA GLU A 310 -11.52 6.66 8.82
C GLU A 310 -12.84 5.92 8.65
N HIS A 311 -13.25 5.09 9.61
CA HIS A 311 -14.61 4.51 9.62
C HIS A 311 -15.69 5.60 9.71
N GLU A 312 -15.51 6.60 10.57
CA GLU A 312 -16.45 7.74 10.65
C GLU A 312 -16.53 8.51 9.33
N LEU A 313 -15.37 8.76 8.68
CA LEU A 313 -15.32 9.41 7.38
C LEU A 313 -15.97 8.53 6.29
N THR A 314 -15.77 7.21 6.35
CA THR A 314 -16.37 6.26 5.40
C THR A 314 -17.88 6.24 5.52
N ALA A 315 -18.42 6.15 6.74
CA ALA A 315 -19.86 6.21 6.97
C ALA A 315 -20.44 7.51 6.40
N TYR A 316 -19.80 8.64 6.70
CA TYR A 316 -20.26 9.95 6.22
C TYR A 316 -20.16 10.08 4.70
N LEU A 317 -19.04 9.65 4.09
CA LEU A 317 -18.88 9.67 2.64
C LEU A 317 -19.98 8.89 1.93
N PHE A 318 -20.28 7.67 2.42
CA PHE A 318 -21.30 6.82 1.80
C PHE A 318 -22.72 7.33 2.02
N GLU A 319 -23.02 7.92 3.18
CA GLU A 319 -24.28 8.63 3.42
C GLU A 319 -24.47 9.74 2.38
N ARG A 320 -23.44 10.57 2.17
CA ARG A 320 -23.50 11.70 1.22
C ARG A 320 -23.55 11.25 -0.25
N LEU A 321 -22.83 10.19 -0.63
CA LEU A 321 -22.85 9.65 -2.00
C LEU A 321 -24.23 9.06 -2.37
N GLN A 322 -24.99 8.52 -1.40
CA GLN A 322 -26.34 8.03 -1.62
C GLN A 322 -27.36 9.12 -2.00
N GLU A 323 -27.02 10.40 -1.77
CA GLU A 323 -27.86 11.53 -2.22
C GLU A 323 -27.81 11.76 -3.74
N ILE A 324 -26.92 11.06 -4.46
CA ILE A 324 -26.69 11.21 -5.90
C ILE A 324 -27.12 9.91 -6.59
N PRO A 325 -28.38 9.81 -7.07
CA PRO A 325 -28.94 8.58 -7.60
C PRO A 325 -28.27 8.13 -8.93
N GLU A 326 -27.62 9.04 -9.63
CA GLU A 326 -26.90 8.77 -10.88
C GLU A 326 -25.59 7.99 -10.67
N LEU A 327 -25.08 7.92 -9.41
CA LEU A 327 -23.82 7.26 -9.10
C LEU A 327 -24.00 5.74 -9.04
N LYS A 328 -23.11 5.04 -9.71
CA LYS A 328 -22.85 3.62 -9.50
C LYS A 328 -21.55 3.45 -8.75
N ILE A 329 -21.63 3.00 -7.50
CA ILE A 329 -20.47 2.80 -6.60
C ILE A 329 -20.06 1.34 -6.65
N TYR A 330 -18.75 1.05 -6.68
CA TYR A 330 -18.17 -0.28 -6.76
C TYR A 330 -17.55 -0.72 -5.43
N GLY A 331 -17.58 -2.03 -5.18
CA GLY A 331 -17.15 -2.65 -3.93
C GLY A 331 -18.25 -2.76 -2.89
N PRO A 332 -17.97 -3.45 -1.75
CA PRO A 332 -18.97 -3.69 -0.71
C PRO A 332 -19.46 -2.37 -0.10
N GLN A 333 -20.71 -2.36 0.39
CA GLN A 333 -21.22 -1.24 1.17
C GLN A 333 -20.68 -1.31 2.60
N PRO A 334 -20.28 -0.18 3.21
CA PRO A 334 -19.92 -0.17 4.62
C PRO A 334 -21.15 -0.41 5.48
N ASN A 335 -20.95 -0.90 6.71
CA ASN A 335 -22.02 -0.89 7.69
C ASN A 335 -22.30 0.55 8.20
N ALA A 336 -23.29 0.74 9.06
CA ALA A 336 -23.69 2.05 9.60
C ALA A 336 -22.56 2.78 10.39
N LYS A 337 -21.49 2.05 10.77
CA LYS A 337 -20.33 2.62 11.45
C LYS A 337 -19.16 2.90 10.47
N GLY A 338 -19.34 2.62 9.19
CA GLY A 338 -18.29 2.76 8.18
C GLY A 338 -17.31 1.59 8.11
N GLU A 339 -17.55 0.51 8.86
CA GLU A 339 -16.70 -0.68 8.88
C GLU A 339 -17.01 -1.60 7.69
N GLY A 340 -16.09 -2.53 7.38
CA GLY A 340 -16.22 -3.52 6.31
C GLY A 340 -15.63 -3.09 4.98
N ARG A 341 -15.14 -1.84 4.89
CA ARG A 341 -14.36 -1.35 3.74
C ARG A 341 -13.41 -0.24 4.11
N ALA A 342 -12.44 0.03 3.22
CA ALA A 342 -11.54 1.17 3.34
C ALA A 342 -12.24 2.50 3.00
N ALA A 343 -11.66 3.60 3.46
CA ALA A 343 -12.13 4.97 3.28
C ALA A 343 -11.92 5.47 1.84
N LEU A 344 -12.48 4.75 0.86
CA LEU A 344 -12.45 5.11 -0.56
C LEU A 344 -13.74 4.68 -1.27
N ALA A 345 -14.09 5.40 -2.32
CA ALA A 345 -15.19 5.05 -3.21
C ALA A 345 -14.74 5.20 -4.67
N SER A 346 -14.78 4.09 -5.42
CA SER A 346 -14.70 4.10 -6.88
C SER A 346 -16.12 4.11 -7.43
N PHE A 347 -16.37 5.00 -8.40
CA PHE A 347 -17.72 5.20 -8.93
C PHE A 347 -17.70 5.57 -10.42
N SER A 348 -18.85 5.42 -11.07
CA SER A 348 -19.13 5.91 -12.41
C SER A 348 -20.50 6.57 -12.46
N VAL A 349 -20.71 7.38 -13.50
CA VAL A 349 -22.00 7.93 -13.87
C VAL A 349 -22.26 7.53 -15.32
N ASP A 350 -23.43 7.00 -15.62
CA ASP A 350 -23.76 6.57 -16.98
C ASP A 350 -23.76 7.78 -17.93
N GLY A 351 -23.08 7.63 -19.06
CA GLY A 351 -22.95 8.68 -20.08
C GLY A 351 -21.84 9.71 -19.81
N ILE A 352 -21.17 9.68 -18.64
CA ILE A 352 -20.11 10.64 -18.31
C ILE A 352 -18.77 9.89 -18.15
N HIS A 353 -17.73 10.35 -18.84
CA HIS A 353 -16.41 9.75 -18.70
C HIS A 353 -15.75 10.17 -17.37
N ALA A 354 -15.08 9.24 -16.69
CA ALA A 354 -14.47 9.50 -15.38
C ALA A 354 -13.42 10.64 -15.39
N ASN A 355 -12.69 10.83 -16.51
CA ASN A 355 -11.75 11.92 -16.64
C ASN A 355 -12.44 13.30 -16.68
N ASP A 356 -13.61 13.39 -17.33
CA ASP A 356 -14.35 14.65 -17.44
C ASP A 356 -14.86 15.07 -16.06
N LEU A 357 -15.37 14.12 -15.27
CA LEU A 357 -15.73 14.37 -13.85
C LEU A 357 -14.52 14.87 -13.05
N SER A 358 -13.38 14.17 -13.18
CA SER A 358 -12.17 14.54 -12.42
C SER A 358 -11.64 15.92 -12.82
N THR A 359 -11.76 16.31 -14.09
CA THR A 359 -11.33 17.63 -14.57
C THR A 359 -12.20 18.74 -13.99
N LEU A 360 -13.54 18.59 -14.02
CA LEU A 360 -14.44 19.59 -13.45
C LEU A 360 -14.31 19.71 -11.92
N LEU A 361 -14.02 18.60 -11.23
CA LEU A 361 -13.76 18.62 -9.80
C LEU A 361 -12.45 19.35 -9.48
N ASP A 362 -11.40 19.15 -10.27
CA ASP A 362 -10.11 19.83 -10.11
C ASP A 362 -10.23 21.34 -10.32
N ASP A 363 -11.06 21.78 -11.28
CA ASP A 363 -11.39 23.20 -11.47
C ASP A 363 -11.97 23.83 -10.20
N GLY A 364 -12.71 23.05 -9.38
CA GLY A 364 -13.24 23.43 -8.08
C GLY A 364 -12.30 23.17 -6.89
N GLY A 365 -11.03 22.82 -7.13
CA GLY A 365 -10.02 22.54 -6.10
C GLY A 365 -10.13 21.15 -5.47
N VAL A 366 -10.93 20.24 -6.03
CA VAL A 366 -11.14 18.88 -5.50
C VAL A 366 -10.34 17.85 -6.31
N ALA A 367 -9.27 17.35 -5.71
CA ALA A 367 -8.37 16.38 -6.35
C ALA A 367 -8.86 14.94 -6.09
N ILE A 368 -9.36 14.28 -7.13
CA ILE A 368 -9.65 12.84 -7.17
C ILE A 368 -8.87 12.17 -8.30
N ARG A 369 -8.97 10.86 -8.40
CA ARG A 369 -8.35 10.09 -9.49
C ARG A 369 -9.39 9.53 -10.45
N SER A 370 -9.05 9.45 -11.74
CA SER A 370 -9.81 8.73 -12.76
C SER A 370 -8.94 7.69 -13.47
N GLY A 371 -9.58 6.68 -14.08
CA GLY A 371 -8.96 5.64 -14.88
C GLY A 371 -9.12 4.23 -14.30
N HIS A 372 -8.11 3.37 -14.55
CA HIS A 372 -8.14 1.97 -14.13
C HIS A 372 -7.52 1.72 -12.74
N HIS A 373 -7.00 2.72 -12.07
CA HIS A 373 -6.34 2.63 -10.74
C HIS A 373 -5.28 1.52 -10.63
N CYS A 374 -4.58 1.23 -11.75
CA CYS A 374 -3.65 0.10 -11.88
C CYS A 374 -4.29 -1.29 -11.66
N THR A 375 -5.59 -1.43 -11.92
CA THR A 375 -6.36 -2.68 -11.86
C THR A 375 -7.16 -2.90 -13.14
N GLN A 376 -6.51 -2.77 -14.30
CA GLN A 376 -7.19 -2.88 -15.60
C GLN A 376 -7.93 -4.21 -15.80
N PRO A 377 -7.41 -5.39 -15.38
CA PRO A 377 -8.18 -6.63 -15.47
C PRO A 377 -9.47 -6.61 -14.65
N LEU A 378 -9.47 -5.99 -13.46
CA LEU A 378 -10.68 -5.81 -12.65
C LEU A 378 -11.73 -4.97 -13.40
N HIS A 379 -11.33 -3.86 -14.03
CA HIS A 379 -12.26 -3.04 -14.81
C HIS A 379 -12.88 -3.81 -15.97
N ARG A 380 -12.07 -4.62 -16.67
CA ARG A 380 -12.60 -5.52 -17.72
C ARG A 380 -13.56 -6.56 -17.17
N TYR A 381 -13.25 -7.16 -16.02
CA TYR A 381 -14.11 -8.11 -15.32
C TYR A 381 -15.46 -7.49 -14.95
N LEU A 382 -15.47 -6.24 -14.50
CA LEU A 382 -16.68 -5.48 -14.16
C LEU A 382 -17.38 -4.87 -15.38
N GLY A 383 -16.84 -5.01 -16.59
CA GLY A 383 -17.39 -4.43 -17.82
C GLY A 383 -17.24 -2.89 -17.89
N LEU A 384 -16.20 -2.33 -17.27
CA LEU A 384 -15.96 -0.89 -17.14
C LEU A 384 -14.78 -0.43 -17.98
N ASN A 385 -14.93 0.75 -18.57
CA ASN A 385 -13.82 1.42 -19.25
C ASN A 385 -12.91 2.18 -18.26
N SER A 386 -13.48 2.83 -17.26
CA SER A 386 -12.78 3.57 -16.22
C SER A 386 -13.73 3.90 -15.07
N THR A 387 -13.17 4.28 -13.93
CA THR A 387 -13.92 4.83 -12.79
C THR A 387 -13.24 6.10 -12.26
N ALA A 388 -14.01 6.99 -11.64
CA ALA A 388 -13.49 8.00 -10.74
C ALA A 388 -13.33 7.39 -9.35
N ARG A 389 -12.34 7.87 -8.57
CA ARG A 389 -12.10 7.37 -7.20
C ARG A 389 -11.77 8.52 -6.27
N ALA A 390 -12.58 8.70 -5.24
CA ALA A 390 -12.26 9.50 -4.08
C ALA A 390 -11.71 8.60 -2.97
N SER A 391 -10.60 8.97 -2.33
CA SER A 391 -9.96 8.22 -1.26
C SER A 391 -9.51 9.16 -0.15
N LEU A 392 -9.94 8.86 1.06
CA LEU A 392 -9.71 9.64 2.28
C LEU A 392 -8.51 9.13 3.06
N TYR A 393 -8.03 9.96 3.99
CA TYR A 393 -7.05 9.59 5.00
C TYR A 393 -7.34 10.37 6.29
N PHE A 394 -6.67 10.03 7.38
CA PHE A 394 -6.95 10.55 8.72
C PHE A 394 -6.87 12.08 8.89
N TYR A 395 -6.31 12.81 7.94
CA TYR A 395 -6.28 14.28 7.94
C TYR A 395 -7.41 14.94 7.14
N ASN A 396 -8.26 14.14 6.46
CA ASN A 396 -9.43 14.67 5.78
C ASN A 396 -10.57 14.96 6.76
N THR A 397 -11.46 15.86 6.36
CA THR A 397 -12.58 16.32 7.18
C THR A 397 -13.93 16.04 6.52
N LYS A 398 -15.01 16.02 7.31
CA LYS A 398 -16.38 15.92 6.78
C LYS A 398 -16.73 17.11 5.89
N GLN A 399 -16.20 18.30 6.18
CA GLN A 399 -16.37 19.49 5.35
C GLN A 399 -15.76 19.31 3.96
N GLU A 400 -14.61 18.66 3.84
CA GLU A 400 -14.03 18.32 2.51
C GLU A 400 -14.92 17.35 1.75
N ILE A 401 -15.57 16.40 2.43
CA ILE A 401 -16.56 15.52 1.79
C ILE A 401 -17.76 16.34 1.30
N ASP A 402 -18.25 17.30 2.08
CA ASP A 402 -19.35 18.17 1.66
C ASP A 402 -19.00 18.98 0.42
N VAL A 403 -17.80 19.57 0.38
CA VAL A 403 -17.30 20.32 -0.80
C VAL A 403 -17.22 19.38 -2.02
N PHE A 404 -16.67 18.16 -1.85
CA PHE A 404 -16.63 17.17 -2.92
C PHE A 404 -18.02 16.79 -3.44
N ILE A 405 -19.00 16.55 -2.55
CA ILE A 405 -20.37 16.20 -2.95
C ILE A 405 -21.06 17.32 -3.73
N VAL A 406 -20.87 18.58 -3.30
CA VAL A 406 -21.43 19.76 -4.03
C VAL A 406 -20.80 19.84 -5.42
N ALA A 407 -19.46 19.83 -5.52
CA ALA A 407 -18.75 19.88 -6.79
C ALA A 407 -19.11 18.69 -7.71
N LEU A 408 -19.30 17.48 -7.15
CA LEU A 408 -19.70 16.31 -7.92
C LEU A 408 -21.12 16.44 -8.49
N LYS A 409 -22.08 16.96 -7.72
CA LYS A 409 -23.45 17.24 -8.20
C LYS A 409 -23.46 18.28 -9.31
N GLU A 410 -22.67 19.34 -9.18
CA GLU A 410 -22.52 20.39 -10.20
C GLU A 410 -21.89 19.82 -11.49
N ALA A 411 -20.83 19.01 -11.35
CA ALA A 411 -20.18 18.34 -12.49
C ALA A 411 -21.13 17.39 -13.24
N ILE A 412 -21.94 16.61 -12.51
CA ILE A 412 -22.96 15.74 -13.12
C ILE A 412 -24.03 16.55 -13.84
N ALA A 413 -24.54 17.60 -13.20
CA ALA A 413 -25.56 18.47 -13.79
C ALA A 413 -25.08 19.24 -15.03
N PHE A 414 -23.76 19.45 -15.16
CA PHE A 414 -23.17 20.06 -16.36
C PHE A 414 -23.28 19.16 -17.60
N PHE A 415 -23.23 17.83 -17.43
CA PHE A 415 -23.26 16.86 -18.54
C PHE A 415 -24.65 16.28 -18.82
N LEU A 416 -25.57 16.27 -17.86
CA LEU A 416 -26.93 15.75 -18.00
C LEU A 416 -27.96 16.86 -18.18
#